data_5548349dbd7a3d7f5b83672bb3d47a7d
#
_entry.id   5548349dbd7a3d7f5b83672bb3d47a7d
#
_cell.length_a   1.000
_cell.length_b   1.000
_cell.length_c   1.000
_cell.angle_alpha   90.00
_cell.angle_beta   90.00
_cell.angle_gamma   90.00
#
_symmetry.space_group_name_H-M   'P 1'
#
loop_
_entity.id
_entity.type
_entity.pdbx_description
1 polymer ?
#
loop_
_entity_poly.entity_id
_entity_poly.type
_entity_poly.pdbx_seq_one_letter_code
_entity_poly.pdbx_strand_id
1 'polypeptide(L)'
;MRAAVLQQPGEPLAIVDRPDPRPGEGEVVLRVEACGICGSDLHLSDAYPMPGLVLGHEFCGTVADVGPGVDARRVGDRVTALSLAPCGECAACASGRVRKCPRVAMIGIERPGAYAEYVVVNARDTFVLPAALDHRHGALVEPLAVALHTVRRAGVQPGDDALVLGGGPVGLAVTLWLRALGAREVAVSDPVASRRVLAERLGATVTIDPTGADVGDAFAAVAGARPRLVIECVGVPGLLQHATDVAAVDATVVVAGVCMAPDTITPLIPMTKELDLRFAFYYEARDYQTTIELIDRGRIDPLPLVTSEVPLEQAPQAFADLKHPSDQCKVLITP
;
A
#
# COMPACT_ATOMS: atom_id res chain seq x y z
N MET A 1 -17.71 1.67 20.91
CA MET A 1 -17.40 1.85 19.48
C MET A 1 -17.80 0.64 18.67
N ARG A 2 -18.22 0.82 17.44
CA ARG A 2 -18.42 -0.27 16.48
C ARG A 2 -17.10 -0.60 15.76
N ALA A 3 -16.92 -1.88 15.44
CA ALA A 3 -15.75 -2.35 14.70
C ALA A 3 -16.10 -3.54 13.82
N ALA A 4 -15.48 -3.64 12.65
CA ALA A 4 -15.50 -4.82 11.82
C ALA A 4 -14.35 -5.74 12.21
N VAL A 5 -14.68 -6.95 12.67
CA VAL A 5 -13.70 -7.90 13.20
C VAL A 5 -13.62 -9.15 12.37
N LEU A 6 -12.43 -9.73 12.32
CA LEU A 6 -12.23 -11.08 11.78
C LEU A 6 -12.99 -12.10 12.61
N GLN A 7 -13.55 -13.08 11.93
CA GLN A 7 -14.12 -14.29 12.53
C GLN A 7 -13.14 -15.46 12.34
N GLN A 8 -13.58 -16.56 11.79
CA GLN A 8 -12.70 -17.66 11.37
C GLN A 8 -12.18 -17.40 9.94
N PRO A 9 -11.07 -18.02 9.55
CA PRO A 9 -10.59 -17.94 8.18
C PRO A 9 -11.68 -18.29 7.17
N GLY A 10 -11.84 -17.43 6.14
CA GLY A 10 -12.86 -17.59 5.11
C GLY A 10 -14.26 -17.10 5.48
N GLU A 11 -14.53 -16.77 6.74
CA GLU A 11 -15.79 -16.16 7.15
C GLU A 11 -15.82 -14.65 6.86
N PRO A 12 -17.00 -14.06 6.61
CA PRO A 12 -17.14 -12.60 6.51
C PRO A 12 -16.73 -11.88 7.79
N LEU A 13 -16.29 -10.62 7.68
CA LEU A 13 -16.13 -9.77 8.83
C LEU A 13 -17.46 -9.60 9.56
N ALA A 14 -17.42 -9.45 10.89
CA ALA A 14 -18.62 -9.14 11.68
C ALA A 14 -18.52 -7.75 12.29
N ILE A 15 -19.63 -7.00 12.27
CA ILE A 15 -19.75 -5.74 12.99
C ILE A 15 -20.10 -6.06 14.45
N VAL A 16 -19.27 -5.57 15.37
CA VAL A 16 -19.46 -5.79 16.82
C VAL A 16 -19.29 -4.49 17.59
N ASP A 17 -20.00 -4.40 18.72
CA ASP A 17 -19.78 -3.35 19.71
C ASP A 17 -18.60 -3.69 20.62
N ARG A 18 -17.74 -2.71 20.87
CA ARG A 18 -16.59 -2.79 21.77
C ARG A 18 -16.53 -1.56 22.68
N PRO A 19 -15.87 -1.66 23.84
CA PRO A 19 -15.55 -0.48 24.62
C PRO A 19 -14.73 0.52 23.78
N ASP A 20 -14.97 1.82 23.98
CA ASP A 20 -14.13 2.84 23.39
C ASP A 20 -12.70 2.70 23.93
N PRO A 21 -11.68 2.79 23.05
CA PRO A 21 -10.30 2.67 23.48
C PRO A 21 -9.88 3.91 24.27
N ARG A 22 -8.90 3.72 25.16
CA ARG A 22 -8.24 4.82 25.87
C ARG A 22 -6.77 4.88 25.49
N PRO A 23 -6.18 6.08 25.34
CA PRO A 23 -4.77 6.19 24.99
C PRO A 23 -3.90 5.87 26.22
N GLY A 24 -2.84 5.11 26.02
CA GLY A 24 -1.74 4.93 26.95
C GLY A 24 -0.76 6.08 26.94
N GLU A 25 0.35 5.94 27.67
CA GLU A 25 1.45 6.91 27.66
C GLU A 25 2.05 7.06 26.24
N GLY A 26 2.15 8.29 25.76
CA GLY A 26 2.65 8.60 24.42
C GLY A 26 1.71 8.26 23.27
N GLU A 27 0.47 7.86 23.53
CA GLU A 27 -0.52 7.46 22.54
C GLU A 27 -1.63 8.51 22.39
N VAL A 28 -2.31 8.45 21.25
CA VAL A 28 -3.55 9.19 20.97
C VAL A 28 -4.61 8.23 20.45
N VAL A 29 -5.88 8.57 20.70
CA VAL A 29 -7.02 7.93 20.05
C VAL A 29 -7.42 8.79 18.88
N LEU A 30 -7.53 8.18 17.70
CA LEU A 30 -8.09 8.83 16.52
C LEU A 30 -9.54 8.37 16.34
N ARG A 31 -10.44 9.31 16.14
CA ARG A 31 -11.73 9.05 15.51
C ARG A 31 -11.45 8.88 14.01
N VAL A 32 -11.65 7.67 13.51
CA VAL A 32 -11.36 7.33 12.11
C VAL A 32 -12.29 8.09 11.19
N GLU A 33 -11.74 8.73 10.15
CA GLU A 33 -12.50 9.39 9.09
C GLU A 33 -12.59 8.50 7.85
N ALA A 34 -11.53 7.78 7.54
CA ALA A 34 -11.50 6.77 6.47
C ALA A 34 -10.40 5.74 6.71
N CYS A 35 -10.63 4.52 6.26
CA CYS A 35 -9.64 3.47 6.19
C CYS A 35 -9.76 2.68 4.88
N GLY A 36 -8.67 2.56 4.11
CA GLY A 36 -8.61 1.78 2.89
C GLY A 36 -8.57 0.27 3.16
N ILE A 37 -9.21 -0.51 2.28
CA ILE A 37 -9.05 -1.96 2.26
C ILE A 37 -7.81 -2.31 1.44
N CYS A 38 -6.87 -3.03 2.07
CA CYS A 38 -5.63 -3.49 1.44
C CYS A 38 -5.74 -4.96 0.99
N GLY A 39 -5.05 -5.32 -0.08
CA GLY A 39 -4.93 -6.71 -0.52
C GLY A 39 -4.33 -7.63 0.56
N SER A 40 -3.41 -7.12 1.39
CA SER A 40 -2.83 -7.88 2.50
C SER A 40 -3.87 -8.27 3.57
N ASP A 41 -4.88 -7.42 3.81
CA ASP A 41 -5.99 -7.73 4.72
C ASP A 41 -6.80 -8.93 4.22
N LEU A 42 -7.02 -9.00 2.88
CA LEU A 42 -7.73 -10.11 2.24
C LEU A 42 -6.93 -11.41 2.41
N HIS A 43 -5.63 -11.39 2.14
CA HIS A 43 -4.75 -12.56 2.29
C HIS A 43 -4.66 -13.03 3.75
N LEU A 44 -4.51 -12.09 4.71
CA LEU A 44 -4.46 -12.41 6.13
C LEU A 44 -5.74 -13.06 6.63
N SER A 45 -6.90 -12.56 6.19
CA SER A 45 -8.20 -13.10 6.59
C SER A 45 -8.42 -14.56 6.20
N ASP A 46 -7.77 -15.01 5.12
CA ASP A 46 -7.88 -16.38 4.63
C ASP A 46 -6.82 -17.32 5.24
N ALA A 47 -5.65 -16.77 5.60
CA ALA A 47 -4.50 -17.56 6.01
C ALA A 47 -4.38 -17.79 7.52
N TYR A 48 -4.85 -16.83 8.35
CA TYR A 48 -4.58 -16.87 9.79
C TYR A 48 -5.86 -16.78 10.63
N PRO A 49 -6.04 -17.70 11.59
CA PRO A 49 -7.13 -17.63 12.56
C PRO A 49 -6.82 -16.57 13.64
N MET A 50 -7.33 -15.37 13.46
CA MET A 50 -7.21 -14.26 14.41
C MET A 50 -8.60 -13.71 14.78
N PRO A 51 -9.48 -14.53 15.38
CA PRO A 51 -10.84 -14.11 15.67
C PRO A 51 -10.86 -12.91 16.63
N GLY A 52 -11.70 -11.95 16.31
CA GLY A 52 -11.83 -10.71 17.06
C GLY A 52 -10.79 -9.63 16.74
N LEU A 53 -9.83 -9.88 15.84
CA LEU A 53 -8.91 -8.84 15.38
C LEU A 53 -9.67 -7.81 14.52
N VAL A 54 -9.39 -6.54 14.74
CA VAL A 54 -9.77 -5.43 13.86
C VAL A 54 -8.63 -5.19 12.87
N LEU A 55 -8.88 -5.38 11.59
CA LEU A 55 -7.93 -5.07 10.51
C LEU A 55 -7.92 -3.57 10.18
N GLY A 56 -7.20 -3.20 9.13
CA GLY A 56 -7.15 -1.86 8.57
C GLY A 56 -5.95 -1.05 9.05
N HIS A 57 -5.10 -0.68 8.09
CA HIS A 57 -3.82 -0.01 8.34
C HIS A 57 -3.57 1.18 7.39
N GLU A 58 -4.49 1.46 6.46
CA GLU A 58 -4.46 2.59 5.53
C GLU A 58 -5.47 3.66 5.97
N PHE A 59 -5.16 4.46 6.98
CA PHE A 59 -6.20 5.29 7.63
C PHE A 59 -5.78 6.72 7.91
N CYS A 60 -6.78 7.55 8.10
CA CYS A 60 -6.68 8.87 8.70
C CYS A 60 -7.85 9.14 9.66
N GLY A 61 -7.70 10.16 10.48
CA GLY A 61 -8.74 10.56 11.42
C GLY A 61 -8.41 11.83 12.17
N THR A 62 -9.31 12.20 13.06
CA THR A 62 -9.15 13.34 13.96
C THR A 62 -8.81 12.85 15.36
N VAL A 63 -7.81 13.44 16.01
CA VAL A 63 -7.44 13.14 17.40
C VAL A 63 -8.64 13.41 18.31
N ALA A 64 -9.14 12.36 18.94
CA ALA A 64 -10.30 12.41 19.85
C ALA A 64 -9.90 12.43 21.33
N ASP A 65 -8.75 11.79 21.67
CA ASP A 65 -8.22 11.76 23.02
C ASP A 65 -6.69 11.67 23.00
N VAL A 66 -6.05 12.18 24.07
CA VAL A 66 -4.61 12.34 24.17
C VAL A 66 -4.13 11.72 25.48
N GLY A 67 -3.22 10.77 25.40
CA GLY A 67 -2.63 10.09 26.55
C GLY A 67 -1.57 10.92 27.28
N PRO A 68 -1.15 10.47 28.46
CA PRO A 68 -0.07 11.12 29.20
C PRO A 68 1.22 11.22 28.38
N GLY A 69 1.99 12.29 28.58
CA GLY A 69 3.28 12.51 27.93
C GLY A 69 3.22 12.92 26.45
N VAL A 70 2.05 13.25 25.93
CA VAL A 70 1.88 13.71 24.56
C VAL A 70 1.77 15.24 24.52
N ASP A 71 2.81 15.90 23.98
CA ASP A 71 2.84 17.36 23.79
C ASP A 71 2.69 17.78 22.31
N ALA A 72 2.93 16.83 21.38
CA ALA A 72 3.02 17.12 19.95
C ALA A 72 1.67 17.07 19.21
N ARG A 73 0.59 16.61 19.87
CA ARG A 73 -0.75 16.48 19.28
C ARG A 73 -1.81 16.98 20.23
N ARG A 74 -2.94 17.45 19.67
CA ARG A 74 -4.09 17.96 20.40
C ARG A 74 -5.36 17.37 19.86
N VAL A 75 -6.38 17.30 20.72
CA VAL A 75 -7.75 16.98 20.28
C VAL A 75 -8.16 17.94 19.16
N GLY A 76 -8.68 17.39 18.07
CA GLY A 76 -9.06 18.13 16.87
C GLY A 76 -8.01 18.16 15.75
N ASP A 77 -6.75 17.74 16.01
CA ASP A 77 -5.75 17.61 14.93
C ASP A 77 -6.18 16.51 13.96
N ARG A 78 -6.22 16.81 12.66
CA ARG A 78 -6.44 15.83 11.62
C ARG A 78 -5.11 15.19 11.23
N VAL A 79 -5.03 13.88 11.33
CA VAL A 79 -3.77 13.16 11.14
C VAL A 79 -3.97 11.86 10.34
N THR A 80 -2.91 11.41 9.72
CA THR A 80 -2.70 10.01 9.36
C THR A 80 -1.53 9.46 10.19
N ALA A 81 -1.36 8.15 10.28
CA ALA A 81 -0.31 7.55 11.11
C ALA A 81 0.39 6.41 10.40
N LEU A 82 1.66 6.18 10.77
CA LEU A 82 2.34 4.96 10.34
C LEU A 82 1.54 3.73 10.81
N SER A 83 1.37 2.76 9.94
CA SER A 83 0.80 1.45 10.31
C SER A 83 1.79 0.57 11.08
N LEU A 84 3.03 1.02 11.20
CA LEU A 84 4.06 0.43 12.05
C LEU A 84 4.16 1.21 13.36
N ALA A 85 4.02 0.52 14.50
CA ALA A 85 4.22 1.07 15.84
C ALA A 85 5.60 0.65 16.38
N PRO A 86 6.67 1.40 16.08
CA PRO A 86 8.02 1.08 16.54
C PRO A 86 8.19 1.40 18.03
N CYS A 87 9.16 0.75 18.70
CA CYS A 87 9.39 0.97 20.13
C CYS A 87 9.90 2.39 20.48
N GLY A 88 10.52 3.11 19.53
CA GLY A 88 10.99 4.47 19.70
C GLY A 88 12.37 4.64 20.34
N GLU A 89 12.95 3.62 20.97
CA GLU A 89 14.17 3.73 21.77
C GLU A 89 15.37 2.93 21.23
N CYS A 90 15.16 1.99 20.27
CA CYS A 90 16.25 1.21 19.70
C CYS A 90 17.05 1.99 18.64
N ALA A 91 18.23 1.49 18.28
CA ALA A 91 19.08 2.11 17.27
C ALA A 91 18.41 2.27 15.89
N ALA A 92 17.51 1.35 15.52
CA ALA A 92 16.74 1.46 14.28
C ALA A 92 15.77 2.63 14.35
N CYS A 93 15.07 2.81 15.46
CA CYS A 93 14.16 3.95 15.68
C CYS A 93 14.93 5.27 15.70
N ALA A 94 16.05 5.34 16.43
CA ALA A 94 16.88 6.53 16.50
C ALA A 94 17.45 6.97 15.13
N SER A 95 17.61 6.01 14.20
CA SER A 95 18.07 6.30 12.82
C SER A 95 16.92 6.46 11.81
N GLY A 96 15.65 6.54 12.25
CA GLY A 96 14.47 6.68 11.39
C GLY A 96 14.11 5.44 10.58
N ARG A 97 14.79 4.31 10.80
CA ARG A 97 14.54 3.04 10.09
C ARG A 97 13.50 2.20 10.85
N VAL A 98 12.30 2.75 11.01
CA VAL A 98 11.24 2.20 11.86
C VAL A 98 10.86 0.75 11.52
N ARG A 99 10.83 0.39 10.23
CA ARG A 99 10.55 -0.98 9.76
C ARG A 99 11.61 -2.01 10.19
N LYS A 100 12.79 -1.56 10.63
CA LYS A 100 13.87 -2.42 11.16
C LYS A 100 13.87 -2.51 12.68
N CYS A 101 12.88 -1.93 13.35
CA CYS A 101 12.73 -2.04 14.78
C CYS A 101 12.43 -3.50 15.17
N PRO A 102 13.23 -4.14 16.05
CA PRO A 102 12.99 -5.54 16.44
C PRO A 102 11.72 -5.72 17.30
N ARG A 103 11.12 -4.63 17.78
CA ARG A 103 9.89 -4.60 18.58
C ARG A 103 8.79 -3.80 17.87
N VAL A 104 8.82 -3.76 16.54
CA VAL A 104 7.76 -3.11 15.78
C VAL A 104 6.49 -3.98 15.90
N ALA A 105 5.36 -3.32 16.16
CA ALA A 105 4.04 -3.95 16.07
C ALA A 105 3.28 -3.34 14.89
N MET A 106 2.53 -4.15 14.17
CA MET A 106 1.76 -3.71 13.02
C MET A 106 0.31 -3.44 13.42
N ILE A 107 -0.18 -2.23 13.13
CA ILE A 107 -1.58 -1.86 13.31
C ILE A 107 -2.41 -2.67 12.30
N GLY A 108 -3.49 -3.28 12.78
CA GLY A 108 -4.31 -4.21 12.00
C GLY A 108 -3.84 -5.66 12.05
N ILE A 109 -2.71 -5.97 12.74
CA ILE A 109 -2.19 -7.34 12.90
C ILE A 109 -1.86 -7.62 14.37
N GLU A 110 -0.79 -7.04 14.94
CA GLU A 110 -0.45 -7.20 16.35
C GLU A 110 -1.18 -6.19 17.26
N ARG A 111 -1.64 -5.09 16.68
CA ARG A 111 -2.48 -4.10 17.35
C ARG A 111 -3.80 -3.96 16.60
N PRO A 112 -4.92 -3.64 17.25
CA PRO A 112 -6.18 -3.35 16.58
C PRO A 112 -6.01 -2.26 15.52
N GLY A 113 -6.60 -2.47 14.35
CA GLY A 113 -6.58 -1.56 13.21
C GLY A 113 -7.78 -0.60 13.16
N ALA A 114 -7.98 0.01 12.01
CA ALA A 114 -8.90 1.12 11.80
C ALA A 114 -10.20 0.74 11.04
N TYR A 115 -10.56 -0.55 10.92
CA TYR A 115 -11.92 -0.91 10.52
C TYR A 115 -12.86 -0.76 11.72
N ALA A 116 -12.84 0.43 12.33
CA ALA A 116 -13.56 0.78 13.55
C ALA A 116 -13.75 2.29 13.65
N GLU A 117 -14.66 2.73 14.52
CA GLU A 117 -14.87 4.18 14.76
C GLU A 117 -13.64 4.86 15.39
N TYR A 118 -12.81 4.09 16.13
CA TYR A 118 -11.61 4.63 16.79
C TYR A 118 -10.44 3.67 16.67
N VAL A 119 -9.23 4.23 16.59
CA VAL A 119 -7.95 3.49 16.61
C VAL A 119 -6.95 4.17 17.54
N VAL A 120 -6.13 3.40 18.24
CA VAL A 120 -5.04 3.90 19.10
C VAL A 120 -3.73 3.84 18.32
N VAL A 121 -2.99 4.95 18.32
CA VAL A 121 -1.69 5.07 17.66
C VAL A 121 -0.68 5.80 18.55
N ASN A 122 0.61 5.59 18.34
CA ASN A 122 1.62 6.42 18.99
C ASN A 122 1.53 7.86 18.43
N ALA A 123 1.48 8.86 19.29
CA ALA A 123 1.42 10.27 18.88
C ALA A 123 2.59 10.69 17.99
N ARG A 124 3.80 10.18 18.28
CA ARG A 124 5.03 10.46 17.51
C ARG A 124 5.02 9.91 16.09
N ASP A 125 4.22 8.87 15.83
CA ASP A 125 4.13 8.19 14.53
C ASP A 125 2.98 8.76 13.66
N THR A 126 2.35 9.87 14.10
CA THR A 126 1.30 10.57 13.38
C THR A 126 1.85 11.75 12.58
N PHE A 127 1.18 12.05 11.47
CA PHE A 127 1.47 13.20 10.59
C PHE A 127 0.22 14.06 10.44
N VAL A 128 0.36 15.35 10.72
CA VAL A 128 -0.76 16.31 10.54
C VAL A 128 -1.06 16.43 9.05
N LEU A 129 -2.34 16.31 8.71
CA LEU A 129 -2.80 16.52 7.35
C LEU A 129 -3.02 18.02 7.10
N PRO A 130 -2.46 18.57 6.01
CA PRO A 130 -2.81 19.91 5.53
C PRO A 130 -4.32 20.09 5.37
N ALA A 131 -4.82 21.28 5.62
CA ALA A 131 -6.26 21.58 5.57
C ALA A 131 -6.90 21.32 4.18
N ALA A 132 -6.10 21.41 3.12
CA ALA A 132 -6.55 21.15 1.75
C ALA A 132 -6.80 19.66 1.47
N LEU A 133 -6.23 18.76 2.27
CA LEU A 133 -6.36 17.31 2.06
C LEU A 133 -7.58 16.78 2.84
N ASP A 134 -8.48 16.10 2.15
CA ASP A 134 -9.63 15.44 2.77
C ASP A 134 -9.28 14.03 3.30
N HIS A 135 -10.28 13.32 3.83
CA HIS A 135 -10.11 11.97 4.37
C HIS A 135 -9.65 10.95 3.32
N ARG A 136 -10.01 11.12 2.04
CA ARG A 136 -9.57 10.23 0.95
C ARG A 136 -8.07 10.35 0.73
N HIS A 137 -7.57 11.57 0.68
CA HIS A 137 -6.13 11.82 0.59
C HIS A 137 -5.40 11.20 1.81
N GLY A 138 -5.94 11.44 3.02
CA GLY A 138 -5.36 10.94 4.25
C GLY A 138 -5.23 9.41 4.32
N ALA A 139 -6.26 8.69 3.89
CA ALA A 139 -6.26 7.21 3.82
C ALA A 139 -5.32 6.68 2.73
N LEU A 140 -5.09 7.44 1.66
CA LEU A 140 -4.19 7.06 0.58
C LEU A 140 -2.70 7.30 0.88
N VAL A 141 -2.35 8.03 1.94
CA VAL A 141 -0.93 8.32 2.26
C VAL A 141 -0.15 7.03 2.47
N GLU A 142 -0.72 6.06 3.19
CA GLU A 142 -0.05 4.80 3.50
C GLU A 142 0.29 3.99 2.23
N PRO A 143 -0.66 3.59 1.37
CA PRO A 143 -0.34 2.80 0.18
C PRO A 143 0.54 3.57 -0.82
N LEU A 144 0.44 4.90 -0.87
CA LEU A 144 1.35 5.72 -1.68
C LEU A 144 2.76 5.75 -1.11
N ALA A 145 2.94 5.74 0.22
CA ALA A 145 4.26 5.65 0.83
C ALA A 145 4.92 4.28 0.55
N VAL A 146 4.15 3.19 0.56
CA VAL A 146 4.60 1.85 0.11
C VAL A 146 5.08 1.90 -1.34
N ALA A 147 4.30 2.51 -2.22
CA ALA A 147 4.64 2.64 -3.63
C ALA A 147 5.88 3.53 -3.86
N LEU A 148 5.99 4.66 -3.15
CA LEU A 148 7.18 5.52 -3.20
C LEU A 148 8.42 4.77 -2.74
N HIS A 149 8.32 4.02 -1.63
CA HIS A 149 9.41 3.19 -1.16
C HIS A 149 9.84 2.16 -2.21
N THR A 150 8.88 1.52 -2.86
CA THR A 150 9.11 0.54 -3.94
C THR A 150 9.88 1.16 -5.10
N VAL A 151 9.46 2.33 -5.58
CA VAL A 151 10.12 3.05 -6.68
C VAL A 151 11.52 3.52 -6.28
N ARG A 152 11.72 3.95 -5.04
CA ARG A 152 13.05 4.27 -4.49
C ARG A 152 13.95 3.04 -4.41
N ARG A 153 13.38 1.87 -4.09
CA ARG A 153 14.12 0.59 -4.14
C ARG A 153 14.51 0.21 -5.56
N ALA A 154 13.71 0.57 -6.55
CA ALA A 154 14.05 0.39 -7.97
C ALA A 154 15.24 1.26 -8.39
N GLY A 155 15.42 2.42 -7.76
CA GLY A 155 16.49 3.36 -8.10
C GLY A 155 16.20 4.15 -9.37
N VAL A 156 14.92 4.38 -9.67
CA VAL A 156 14.47 5.06 -10.88
C VAL A 156 15.15 6.43 -11.05
N GLN A 157 15.50 6.74 -12.29
CA GLN A 157 16.04 8.03 -12.72
C GLN A 157 15.10 8.67 -13.74
N PRO A 158 15.07 10.01 -13.85
CA PRO A 158 14.36 10.68 -14.92
C PRO A 158 14.80 10.15 -16.30
N GLY A 159 13.84 9.80 -17.16
CA GLY A 159 14.07 9.24 -18.48
C GLY A 159 14.14 7.71 -18.53
N ASP A 160 14.10 7.01 -17.40
CA ASP A 160 14.00 5.55 -17.36
C ASP A 160 12.66 5.05 -17.92
N ASP A 161 12.69 3.82 -18.44
CA ASP A 161 11.51 3.08 -18.86
C ASP A 161 11.24 1.94 -17.88
N ALA A 162 9.99 1.81 -17.46
CA ALA A 162 9.60 0.85 -16.43
C ALA A 162 8.38 0.01 -16.85
N LEU A 163 8.42 -1.27 -16.51
CA LEU A 163 7.30 -2.19 -16.60
C LEU A 163 6.76 -2.50 -15.20
N VAL A 164 5.47 -2.28 -14.99
CA VAL A 164 4.73 -2.64 -13.79
C VAL A 164 3.89 -3.87 -14.10
N LEU A 165 4.13 -4.95 -13.40
CA LEU A 165 3.32 -6.17 -13.45
C LEU A 165 2.23 -6.07 -12.36
N GLY A 166 0.98 -5.97 -12.79
CA GLY A 166 -0.19 -5.78 -11.96
C GLY A 166 -0.69 -4.34 -11.87
N GLY A 167 -1.93 -4.12 -12.32
CA GLY A 167 -2.68 -2.86 -12.23
C GLY A 167 -3.61 -2.79 -11.00
N GLY A 168 -3.25 -3.48 -9.90
CA GLY A 168 -3.92 -3.34 -8.61
C GLY A 168 -3.52 -2.04 -7.89
N PRO A 169 -4.05 -1.77 -6.68
CA PRO A 169 -3.80 -0.51 -5.96
C PRO A 169 -2.32 -0.16 -5.81
N VAL A 170 -1.46 -1.14 -5.50
CA VAL A 170 -0.01 -0.92 -5.36
C VAL A 170 0.62 -0.60 -6.71
N GLY A 171 0.33 -1.38 -7.77
CA GLY A 171 0.91 -1.14 -9.10
C GLY A 171 0.47 0.20 -9.70
N LEU A 172 -0.77 0.60 -9.47
CA LEU A 172 -1.29 1.90 -9.89
C LEU A 172 -0.64 3.06 -9.13
N ALA A 173 -0.43 2.90 -7.81
CA ALA A 173 0.32 3.87 -7.02
C ALA A 173 1.80 3.95 -7.45
N VAL A 174 2.43 2.82 -7.78
CA VAL A 174 3.78 2.75 -8.35
C VAL A 174 3.81 3.50 -9.70
N THR A 175 2.83 3.29 -10.56
CA THR A 175 2.70 3.99 -11.85
C THR A 175 2.66 5.50 -11.65
N LEU A 176 1.84 5.99 -10.73
CA LEU A 176 1.76 7.41 -10.39
C LEU A 176 3.13 7.97 -9.96
N TRP A 177 3.85 7.25 -9.10
CA TRP A 177 5.18 7.68 -8.65
C TRP A 177 6.25 7.63 -9.74
N LEU A 178 6.27 6.60 -10.59
CA LEU A 178 7.19 6.52 -11.72
C LEU A 178 7.06 7.75 -12.61
N ARG A 179 5.82 8.15 -12.94
CA ARG A 179 5.55 9.35 -13.73
C ARG A 179 5.96 10.64 -13.01
N ALA A 180 5.62 10.76 -11.74
CA ALA A 180 5.98 11.92 -10.91
C ALA A 180 7.51 12.11 -10.78
N LEU A 181 8.28 11.03 -10.82
CA LEU A 181 9.73 11.03 -10.75
C LEU A 181 10.41 11.11 -12.12
N GLY A 182 9.64 11.23 -13.21
CA GLY A 182 10.15 11.52 -14.54
C GLY A 182 10.49 10.30 -15.39
N ALA A 183 9.97 9.12 -15.09
CA ALA A 183 10.06 7.97 -15.98
C ALA A 183 9.48 8.33 -17.36
N ARG A 184 10.15 7.92 -18.44
CA ARG A 184 9.77 8.22 -19.82
C ARG A 184 8.60 7.35 -20.25
N GLU A 185 8.81 6.04 -20.31
CA GLU A 185 7.77 5.06 -20.59
C GLU A 185 7.43 4.29 -19.31
N VAL A 186 6.14 4.22 -19.02
CA VAL A 186 5.60 3.41 -17.93
C VAL A 186 4.53 2.49 -18.49
N ALA A 187 4.88 1.23 -18.67
CA ALA A 187 3.93 0.21 -19.10
C ALA A 187 3.32 -0.49 -17.88
N VAL A 188 2.01 -0.73 -17.91
CA VAL A 188 1.29 -1.51 -16.90
C VAL A 188 0.68 -2.74 -17.56
N SER A 189 1.03 -3.92 -17.05
CA SER A 189 0.48 -5.20 -17.49
C SER A 189 -0.56 -5.71 -16.48
N ASP A 190 -1.80 -5.87 -16.92
CA ASP A 190 -2.90 -6.44 -16.11
C ASP A 190 -3.94 -7.11 -17.02
N PRO A 191 -4.47 -8.31 -16.68
CA PRO A 191 -5.51 -8.96 -17.49
C PRO A 191 -6.86 -8.22 -17.46
N VAL A 192 -7.12 -7.42 -16.41
CA VAL A 192 -8.40 -6.73 -16.22
C VAL A 192 -8.41 -5.40 -16.99
N ALA A 193 -9.30 -5.27 -17.96
CA ALA A 193 -9.37 -4.09 -18.84
C ALA A 193 -9.62 -2.78 -18.07
N SER A 194 -10.50 -2.77 -17.06
CA SER A 194 -10.80 -1.59 -16.26
C SER A 194 -9.58 -1.09 -15.47
N ARG A 195 -8.72 -1.99 -14.99
CA ARG A 195 -7.46 -1.64 -14.33
C ARG A 195 -6.46 -1.02 -15.31
N ARG A 196 -6.41 -1.51 -16.55
CA ARG A 196 -5.59 -0.90 -17.61
C ARG A 196 -6.05 0.52 -17.92
N VAL A 197 -7.37 0.75 -18.05
CA VAL A 197 -7.93 2.10 -18.22
C VAL A 197 -7.57 3.03 -17.05
N LEU A 198 -7.64 2.52 -15.81
CA LEU A 198 -7.26 3.30 -14.63
C LEU A 198 -5.75 3.60 -14.61
N ALA A 199 -4.92 2.66 -15.07
CA ALA A 199 -3.48 2.87 -15.20
C ALA A 199 -3.15 4.04 -16.16
N GLU A 200 -3.84 4.15 -17.31
CA GLU A 200 -3.69 5.28 -18.25
C GLU A 200 -4.05 6.61 -17.58
N ARG A 201 -5.14 6.65 -16.82
CA ARG A 201 -5.54 7.85 -16.05
C ARG A 201 -4.52 8.27 -15.00
N LEU A 202 -3.76 7.32 -14.46
CA LEU A 202 -2.71 7.53 -13.46
C LEU A 202 -1.32 7.72 -14.09
N GLY A 203 -1.26 7.79 -15.43
CA GLY A 203 -0.06 8.17 -16.14
C GLY A 203 0.69 7.03 -16.82
N ALA A 204 0.17 5.80 -16.87
CA ALA A 204 0.74 4.77 -17.73
C ALA A 204 0.75 5.26 -19.19
N THR A 205 1.89 5.13 -19.85
CA THR A 205 2.04 5.50 -21.27
C THR A 205 1.59 4.37 -22.18
N VAL A 206 1.63 3.14 -21.66
CA VAL A 206 1.24 1.92 -22.35
C VAL A 206 0.54 0.99 -21.38
N THR A 207 -0.48 0.28 -21.84
CA THR A 207 -1.09 -0.83 -21.12
C THR A 207 -1.00 -2.12 -21.93
N ILE A 208 -0.74 -3.24 -21.26
CA ILE A 208 -0.52 -4.53 -21.89
C ILE A 208 -1.50 -5.55 -21.31
N ASP A 209 -2.21 -6.27 -22.18
CA ASP A 209 -2.97 -7.45 -21.81
C ASP A 209 -2.06 -8.68 -21.87
N PRO A 210 -1.69 -9.29 -20.74
CA PRO A 210 -0.76 -10.42 -20.72
C PRO A 210 -1.38 -11.71 -21.29
N THR A 211 -2.70 -11.74 -21.52
CA THR A 211 -3.37 -12.92 -22.08
C THR A 211 -3.23 -13.01 -23.60
N GLY A 212 -2.94 -11.90 -24.28
CA GLY A 212 -2.89 -11.79 -25.73
C GLY A 212 -1.49 -11.55 -26.33
N ALA A 213 -0.46 -11.28 -25.49
CA ALA A 213 0.87 -10.92 -25.98
C ALA A 213 1.96 -11.32 -24.98
N ASP A 214 3.20 -11.57 -25.48
CA ASP A 214 4.38 -11.57 -24.63
C ASP A 214 4.61 -10.15 -24.09
N VAL A 215 4.62 -10.02 -22.76
CA VAL A 215 4.68 -8.72 -22.10
C VAL A 215 6.02 -8.01 -22.37
N GLY A 216 7.12 -8.76 -22.42
CA GLY A 216 8.44 -8.19 -22.69
C GLY A 216 8.58 -7.69 -24.13
N ASP A 217 8.02 -8.41 -25.10
CA ASP A 217 8.04 -8.02 -26.51
C ASP A 217 7.07 -6.85 -26.77
N ALA A 218 5.89 -6.86 -26.14
CA ALA A 218 4.95 -5.73 -26.22
C ALA A 218 5.56 -4.45 -25.63
N PHE A 219 6.28 -4.55 -24.51
CA PHE A 219 7.04 -3.42 -23.96
C PHE A 219 8.14 -2.94 -24.93
N ALA A 220 8.93 -3.87 -25.46
CA ALA A 220 10.03 -3.55 -26.37
C ALA A 220 9.56 -2.87 -27.67
N ALA A 221 8.37 -3.20 -28.15
CA ALA A 221 7.77 -2.56 -29.33
C ALA A 221 7.53 -1.05 -29.12
N VAL A 222 7.31 -0.61 -27.89
CA VAL A 222 7.07 0.81 -27.55
C VAL A 222 8.34 1.50 -27.06
N ALA A 223 9.06 0.88 -26.13
CA ALA A 223 10.24 1.46 -25.51
C ALA A 223 11.52 1.29 -26.34
N GLY A 224 11.50 0.44 -27.37
CA GLY A 224 12.64 0.13 -28.23
C GLY A 224 13.56 -0.97 -27.71
N ALA A 225 13.37 -1.42 -26.45
CA ALA A 225 14.12 -2.51 -25.83
C ALA A 225 13.29 -3.14 -24.69
N ARG A 226 13.67 -4.34 -24.24
CA ARG A 226 13.09 -4.97 -23.04
C ARG A 226 13.33 -4.11 -21.80
N PRO A 227 12.44 -4.19 -20.76
CA PRO A 227 12.48 -3.29 -19.61
C PRO A 227 13.73 -3.50 -18.75
N ARG A 228 14.40 -2.40 -18.40
CA ARG A 228 15.49 -2.39 -17.42
C ARG A 228 15.00 -2.21 -15.99
N LEU A 229 13.79 -1.72 -15.79
CA LEU A 229 13.10 -1.69 -14.50
C LEU A 229 11.81 -2.50 -14.60
N VAL A 230 11.70 -3.56 -13.81
CA VAL A 230 10.48 -4.36 -13.68
C VAL A 230 10.02 -4.32 -12.23
N ILE A 231 8.76 -3.94 -12.01
CA ILE A 231 8.19 -3.87 -10.67
C ILE A 231 7.01 -4.84 -10.59
N GLU A 232 7.18 -5.90 -9.81
CA GLU A 232 6.18 -6.92 -9.57
C GLU A 232 5.27 -6.49 -8.41
N CYS A 233 3.97 -6.30 -8.67
CA CYS A 233 2.97 -5.78 -7.73
C CYS A 233 1.77 -6.71 -7.54
N VAL A 234 1.83 -7.96 -8.00
CA VAL A 234 0.70 -8.92 -7.93
C VAL A 234 0.83 -9.83 -6.70
N GLY A 235 2.01 -10.43 -6.50
CA GLY A 235 2.27 -11.30 -5.35
C GLY A 235 1.64 -12.69 -5.46
N VAL A 236 1.64 -13.31 -6.63
CA VAL A 236 1.19 -14.70 -6.81
C VAL A 236 2.32 -15.57 -7.35
N PRO A 237 2.31 -16.90 -7.06
CA PRO A 237 3.33 -17.82 -7.57
C PRO A 237 3.46 -17.75 -9.10
N GLY A 238 4.70 -17.82 -9.58
CA GLY A 238 5.08 -17.73 -11.00
C GLY A 238 5.37 -16.30 -11.47
N LEU A 239 4.91 -15.26 -10.80
CA LEU A 239 5.16 -13.88 -11.23
C LEU A 239 6.62 -13.44 -11.03
N LEU A 240 7.31 -13.98 -10.03
CA LEU A 240 8.74 -13.73 -9.87
C LEU A 240 9.54 -14.29 -11.05
N GLN A 241 9.23 -15.53 -11.50
CA GLN A 241 9.83 -16.09 -12.72
C GLN A 241 9.50 -15.22 -13.92
N HIS A 242 8.23 -14.88 -14.12
CA HIS A 242 7.79 -14.03 -15.24
C HIS A 242 8.51 -12.68 -15.26
N ALA A 243 8.68 -12.03 -14.10
CA ALA A 243 9.41 -10.78 -14.00
C ALA A 243 10.88 -10.90 -14.45
N THR A 244 11.53 -12.03 -14.11
CA THR A 244 12.91 -12.29 -14.57
C THR A 244 12.98 -12.62 -16.07
N ASP A 245 11.94 -13.28 -16.61
CA ASP A 245 11.89 -13.64 -18.04
C ASP A 245 11.74 -12.42 -18.95
N VAL A 246 10.88 -11.47 -18.57
CA VAL A 246 10.62 -10.26 -19.35
C VAL A 246 11.72 -9.20 -19.23
N ALA A 247 12.48 -9.21 -18.14
CA ALA A 247 13.55 -8.25 -17.87
C ALA A 247 14.67 -8.29 -18.92
N ALA A 248 15.26 -7.14 -19.23
CA ALA A 248 16.47 -7.03 -20.03
C ALA A 248 17.71 -7.59 -19.28
N VAL A 249 18.84 -7.68 -19.96
CA VAL A 249 20.17 -7.88 -19.31
C VAL A 249 20.48 -6.65 -18.45
N ASP A 250 21.16 -6.84 -17.32
CA ASP A 250 21.49 -5.79 -16.31
C ASP A 250 20.27 -5.06 -15.73
N ALA A 251 19.10 -5.70 -15.74
CA ALA A 251 17.87 -5.09 -15.24
C ALA A 251 17.74 -5.21 -13.72
N THR A 252 17.02 -4.25 -13.14
CA THR A 252 16.54 -4.34 -11.75
C THR A 252 15.09 -4.83 -11.74
N VAL A 253 14.84 -5.90 -11.00
CA VAL A 253 13.50 -6.43 -10.70
C VAL A 253 13.19 -6.13 -9.23
N VAL A 254 12.11 -5.40 -8.96
CA VAL A 254 11.65 -5.12 -7.59
C VAL A 254 10.35 -5.87 -7.33
N VAL A 255 10.35 -6.70 -6.29
CA VAL A 255 9.16 -7.42 -5.83
C VAL A 255 8.51 -6.63 -4.70
N ALA A 256 7.29 -6.16 -4.94
CA ALA A 256 6.44 -5.46 -3.98
C ALA A 256 5.14 -6.21 -3.71
N GLY A 257 4.74 -7.13 -4.59
CA GLY A 257 3.58 -8.00 -4.39
C GLY A 257 3.78 -8.94 -3.20
N VAL A 258 2.75 -9.09 -2.37
CA VAL A 258 2.79 -9.96 -1.19
C VAL A 258 2.40 -11.38 -1.60
N CYS A 259 3.39 -12.25 -1.80
CA CYS A 259 3.17 -13.67 -2.06
C CYS A 259 3.38 -14.47 -0.76
N MET A 260 2.31 -15.09 -0.25
CA MET A 260 2.37 -15.89 0.98
C MET A 260 2.61 -17.38 0.72
N ALA A 261 2.60 -17.79 -0.55
CA ALA A 261 2.89 -19.15 -0.96
C ALA A 261 4.37 -19.28 -1.41
N PRO A 262 4.95 -20.50 -1.35
CA PRO A 262 6.24 -20.76 -1.99
C PRO A 262 6.17 -20.41 -3.48
N ASP A 263 7.19 -19.71 -3.97
CA ASP A 263 7.39 -19.44 -5.39
C ASP A 263 8.75 -19.98 -5.84
N THR A 264 8.89 -20.35 -7.10
CA THR A 264 10.08 -20.93 -7.67
C THR A 264 10.58 -20.14 -8.88
N ILE A 265 11.89 -19.99 -8.97
CA ILE A 265 12.55 -19.40 -10.14
C ILE A 265 13.57 -20.38 -10.70
N THR A 266 13.85 -20.29 -11.98
CA THR A 266 14.98 -20.95 -12.63
C THR A 266 16.22 -20.06 -12.49
N PRO A 267 17.18 -20.36 -11.60
CA PRO A 267 18.27 -19.43 -11.29
C PRO A 267 19.16 -19.09 -12.48
N LEU A 268 19.19 -19.94 -13.51
CA LEU A 268 19.95 -19.70 -14.74
C LEU A 268 19.50 -18.40 -15.44
N ILE A 269 18.21 -18.11 -15.43
CA ILE A 269 17.67 -16.92 -16.13
C ILE A 269 18.19 -15.61 -15.54
N PRO A 270 17.97 -15.31 -14.23
CA PRO A 270 18.53 -14.11 -13.63
C PRO A 270 20.05 -14.09 -13.62
N MET A 271 20.73 -15.26 -13.54
CA MET A 271 22.19 -15.35 -13.58
C MET A 271 22.74 -14.94 -14.95
N THR A 272 22.19 -15.45 -16.06
CA THR A 272 22.66 -15.12 -17.40
C THR A 272 22.36 -13.70 -17.84
N LYS A 273 21.37 -13.06 -17.20
CA LYS A 273 21.01 -11.66 -17.41
C LYS A 273 21.67 -10.71 -16.38
N GLU A 274 22.41 -11.22 -15.41
CA GLU A 274 23.01 -10.44 -14.31
C GLU A 274 22.00 -9.52 -13.61
N LEU A 275 20.80 -10.07 -13.26
CA LEU A 275 19.71 -9.30 -12.71
C LEU A 275 19.92 -8.90 -11.24
N ASP A 276 19.60 -7.64 -10.91
CA ASP A 276 19.41 -7.19 -9.54
C ASP A 276 17.98 -7.53 -9.07
N LEU A 277 17.84 -8.51 -8.17
CA LEU A 277 16.57 -8.80 -7.50
C LEU A 277 16.49 -8.05 -6.17
N ARG A 278 15.50 -7.20 -6.02
CA ARG A 278 15.26 -6.40 -4.82
C ARG A 278 13.85 -6.62 -4.30
N PHE A 279 13.70 -6.63 -2.98
CA PHE A 279 12.39 -6.73 -2.33
C PHE A 279 12.06 -5.41 -1.65
N ALA A 280 10.83 -4.95 -1.79
CA ALA A 280 10.30 -3.78 -1.11
C ALA A 280 9.28 -4.24 -0.07
N PHE A 281 9.35 -3.68 1.14
CA PHE A 281 8.43 -4.00 2.22
C PHE A 281 8.19 -2.75 3.06
N TYR A 282 6.94 -2.36 3.25
CA TYR A 282 6.54 -1.15 3.94
C TYR A 282 7.23 0.12 3.37
N TYR A 283 7.57 1.07 4.23
CA TYR A 283 8.12 2.39 3.91
C TYR A 283 9.01 2.90 5.07
N GLU A 284 9.66 4.01 4.86
CA GLU A 284 10.31 4.79 5.92
C GLU A 284 9.45 6.03 6.25
N ALA A 285 9.58 6.60 7.44
CA ALA A 285 8.81 7.77 7.85
C ALA A 285 8.92 8.95 6.87
N ARG A 286 10.08 9.12 6.23
CA ARG A 286 10.30 10.13 5.19
C ARG A 286 9.46 9.90 3.92
N ASP A 287 9.19 8.63 3.57
CA ASP A 287 8.36 8.31 2.41
C ASP A 287 6.92 8.78 2.67
N TYR A 288 6.46 8.62 3.90
CA TYR A 288 5.16 9.09 4.38
C TYR A 288 5.05 10.62 4.30
N GLN A 289 6.02 11.33 4.88
CA GLN A 289 6.05 12.79 4.86
C GLN A 289 6.14 13.34 3.43
N THR A 290 7.02 12.77 2.59
CA THR A 290 7.17 13.18 1.19
C THR A 290 5.86 13.00 0.42
N THR A 291 5.13 11.91 0.69
CA THR A 291 3.82 11.64 0.07
C THR A 291 2.83 12.75 0.40
N ILE A 292 2.67 13.10 1.68
CA ILE A 292 1.77 14.19 2.11
C ILE A 292 2.15 15.51 1.43
N GLU A 293 3.44 15.86 1.44
CA GLU A 293 3.93 17.11 0.84
C GLU A 293 3.66 17.20 -0.66
N LEU A 294 3.83 16.10 -1.41
CA LEU A 294 3.63 16.11 -2.86
C LEU A 294 2.15 16.08 -3.26
N ILE A 295 1.29 15.45 -2.45
CA ILE A 295 -0.16 15.58 -2.62
C ILE A 295 -0.60 17.03 -2.35
N ASP A 296 -0.19 17.61 -1.21
CA ASP A 296 -0.57 18.98 -0.82
C ASP A 296 -0.13 20.03 -1.83
N ARG A 297 1.03 19.83 -2.46
CA ARG A 297 1.53 20.69 -3.54
C ARG A 297 0.90 20.42 -4.91
N GLY A 298 -0.05 19.50 -5.02
CA GLY A 298 -0.68 19.11 -6.28
C GLY A 298 0.30 18.50 -7.31
N ARG A 299 1.41 17.90 -6.84
CA ARG A 299 2.39 17.23 -7.71
C ARG A 299 1.96 15.83 -8.10
N ILE A 300 1.13 15.20 -7.27
CA ILE A 300 0.46 13.94 -7.54
C ILE A 300 -1.00 14.07 -7.15
N ASP A 301 -1.89 13.47 -7.96
CA ASP A 301 -3.31 13.33 -7.65
C ASP A 301 -3.64 11.84 -7.50
N PRO A 302 -3.79 11.33 -6.27
CA PRO A 302 -4.08 9.93 -6.02
C PRO A 302 -5.57 9.61 -6.01
N LEU A 303 -6.46 10.61 -6.04
CA LEU A 303 -7.92 10.39 -5.90
C LEU A 303 -8.53 9.43 -6.91
N PRO A 304 -8.04 9.33 -8.18
CA PRO A 304 -8.55 8.33 -9.11
C PRO A 304 -8.38 6.87 -8.63
N LEU A 305 -7.50 6.60 -7.64
CA LEU A 305 -7.38 5.27 -7.01
C LEU A 305 -8.63 4.89 -6.21
N VAL A 306 -9.33 5.86 -5.61
CA VAL A 306 -10.55 5.63 -4.83
C VAL A 306 -11.71 5.37 -5.78
N THR A 307 -12.20 4.14 -5.78
CA THR A 307 -13.32 3.73 -6.64
C THR A 307 -14.63 3.62 -5.88
N SER A 308 -14.59 3.50 -4.56
CA SER A 308 -15.78 3.41 -3.72
C SER A 308 -15.49 3.87 -2.28
N GLU A 309 -16.51 4.43 -1.64
CA GLU A 309 -16.56 4.71 -0.21
C GLU A 309 -17.80 4.03 0.37
N VAL A 310 -17.63 3.31 1.47
CA VAL A 310 -18.71 2.56 2.11
C VAL A 310 -18.75 2.84 3.63
N PRO A 311 -19.92 2.93 4.26
CA PRO A 311 -20.01 3.01 5.71
C PRO A 311 -19.53 1.73 6.36
N LEU A 312 -19.14 1.80 7.65
CA LEU A 312 -18.58 0.67 8.41
C LEU A 312 -19.49 -0.57 8.37
N GLU A 313 -20.81 -0.38 8.39
CA GLU A 313 -21.78 -1.48 8.33
C GLU A 313 -21.71 -2.29 7.02
N GLN A 314 -21.24 -1.69 5.95
CA GLN A 314 -21.06 -2.34 4.66
C GLN A 314 -19.66 -2.89 4.46
N ALA A 315 -18.73 -2.67 5.40
CA ALA A 315 -17.36 -3.19 5.33
C ALA A 315 -17.30 -4.72 5.11
N PRO A 316 -18.13 -5.57 5.76
CA PRO A 316 -18.11 -7.00 5.50
C PRO A 316 -18.40 -7.36 4.04
N GLN A 317 -19.38 -6.73 3.43
CA GLN A 317 -19.75 -6.99 2.03
C GLN A 317 -18.66 -6.48 1.08
N ALA A 318 -18.19 -5.23 1.26
CA ALA A 318 -17.14 -4.66 0.44
C ALA A 318 -15.83 -5.47 0.51
N PHE A 319 -15.50 -5.98 1.69
CA PHE A 319 -14.34 -6.86 1.90
C PHE A 319 -14.49 -8.20 1.16
N ALA A 320 -15.68 -8.80 1.18
CA ALA A 320 -15.96 -10.04 0.47
C ALA A 320 -15.93 -9.84 -1.06
N ASP A 321 -16.47 -8.74 -1.56
CA ASP A 321 -16.49 -8.41 -2.98
C ASP A 321 -15.09 -8.26 -3.57
N LEU A 322 -14.15 -7.68 -2.80
CA LEU A 322 -12.77 -7.50 -3.22
C LEU A 322 -11.95 -8.80 -3.32
N LYS A 323 -12.45 -9.93 -2.78
CA LYS A 323 -11.82 -11.25 -2.99
C LYS A 323 -12.03 -11.78 -4.40
N HIS A 324 -12.92 -11.17 -5.17
CA HIS A 324 -13.20 -11.53 -6.56
C HIS A 324 -12.73 -10.41 -7.50
N PRO A 325 -12.29 -10.77 -8.73
CA PRO A 325 -11.94 -9.76 -9.75
C PRO A 325 -13.10 -8.79 -9.99
N SER A 326 -12.85 -7.51 -9.83
CA SER A 326 -13.86 -6.44 -9.99
C SER A 326 -13.21 -5.19 -10.58
N ASP A 327 -14.05 -4.23 -10.95
CA ASP A 327 -13.62 -2.90 -11.42
C ASP A 327 -13.15 -1.99 -10.26
N GLN A 328 -13.19 -2.49 -9.02
CA GLN A 328 -12.78 -1.73 -7.86
C GLN A 328 -11.26 -1.75 -7.70
N CYS A 329 -10.70 -0.61 -7.31
CA CYS A 329 -9.29 -0.45 -6.97
C CYS A 329 -9.13 -0.24 -5.47
N LYS A 330 -9.36 0.95 -4.97
CA LYS A 330 -9.32 1.27 -3.54
C LYS A 330 -10.72 1.56 -3.03
N VAL A 331 -11.17 0.75 -2.08
CA VAL A 331 -12.42 0.95 -1.33
C VAL A 331 -12.07 1.53 0.02
N LEU A 332 -12.69 2.64 0.39
CA LEU A 332 -12.54 3.26 1.70
C LEU A 332 -13.74 2.92 2.59
N ILE A 333 -13.48 2.51 3.81
CA ILE A 333 -14.46 2.38 4.89
C ILE A 333 -14.50 3.72 5.63
N THR A 334 -15.70 4.29 5.78
CA THR A 334 -15.96 5.54 6.53
C THR A 334 -16.83 5.21 7.73
N PRO A 335 -16.27 5.07 8.95
CA PRO A 335 -17.01 4.67 10.15
C PRO A 335 -18.00 5.72 10.65
#